data_c0d0b06280c89ae2ecf63c01ed2c32de
#
_entry.id   c0d0b06280c89ae2ecf63c01ed2c32de
#
_cell.length_a   1.000
_cell.length_b   1.000
_cell.length_c   1.000
_cell.angle_alpha   90.00
_cell.angle_beta   90.00
_cell.angle_gamma   90.00
#
_symmetry.space_group_name_H-M   'P 1'
#
loop_
_entity.id
_entity.type
_entity.pdbx_description
1 polymer ?
#
loop_
_entity_poly.entity_id
_entity_poly.type
_entity_poly.pdbx_seq_one_letter_code
_entity_poly.pdbx_strand_id
1 'polypeptide(L)'
;TGNSICLLEHPDFTESILEIMVTKTINLEGVLETGPVTIDEITSDPREALAFSDLLLLIVPAYAHKPFAELCGPYLTEDHTVVIMPGTIGSLEWRVLASEFGAFNMTVAEVDTAPYVCRKTSNSSAIIWGEVANLGMGVIPSSDTSFVKDMLQPLFPGITAYSDSLECGLSAMNPIVHPAGVLMNAGRVEYSRGEFYFYEEGVSIPGRLQPCART
;
A
#
# COMPACT_ATOMS: atom_id res chain seq x y z
N THR A 1 -13.72 -10.06 -5.00
CA THR A 1 -12.80 -9.98 -6.16
C THR A 1 -12.53 -11.35 -6.79
N GLY A 2 -12.77 -12.46 -6.07
CA GLY A 2 -12.47 -13.82 -6.54
C GLY A 2 -11.00 -14.23 -6.45
N ASN A 3 -10.16 -13.42 -5.81
CA ASN A 3 -8.78 -13.78 -5.51
C ASN A 3 -8.66 -14.34 -4.10
N SER A 4 -7.76 -15.29 -3.90
CA SER A 4 -7.37 -15.75 -2.57
C SER A 4 -6.35 -14.80 -1.96
N ILE A 5 -6.46 -14.54 -0.65
CA ILE A 5 -5.66 -13.55 0.06
C ILE A 5 -4.99 -14.20 1.27
N CYS A 6 -3.69 -13.99 1.40
CA CYS A 6 -2.94 -14.23 2.63
C CYS A 6 -2.51 -12.90 3.25
N LEU A 7 -2.85 -12.66 4.50
CA LEU A 7 -2.40 -11.50 5.27
C LEU A 7 -1.20 -11.91 6.11
N LEU A 8 -0.05 -11.28 5.85
CA LEU A 8 1.15 -11.40 6.68
C LEU A 8 1.27 -10.18 7.59
N GLU A 9 1.36 -10.40 8.89
CA GLU A 9 1.72 -9.37 9.86
C GLU A 9 3.08 -9.67 10.47
N HIS A 10 3.85 -8.61 10.76
CA HIS A 10 5.12 -8.78 11.46
C HIS A 10 4.92 -9.40 12.84
N PRO A 11 5.78 -10.36 13.28
CA PRO A 11 5.62 -11.06 14.57
C PRO A 11 5.49 -10.13 15.78
N ASP A 12 6.16 -8.98 15.77
CA ASP A 12 6.09 -7.99 16.86
C ASP A 12 4.72 -7.31 16.99
N PHE A 13 3.86 -7.40 15.96
CA PHE A 13 2.54 -6.78 15.92
C PHE A 13 1.39 -7.80 15.86
N THR A 14 1.65 -9.06 16.16
CA THR A 14 0.66 -10.15 16.12
C THR A 14 -0.60 -9.84 16.95
N GLU A 15 -0.46 -9.11 18.06
CA GLU A 15 -1.61 -8.70 18.89
C GLU A 15 -2.64 -7.88 18.09
N SER A 16 -2.21 -7.14 17.09
CA SER A 16 -3.07 -6.29 16.25
C SER A 16 -4.00 -7.10 15.34
N ILE A 17 -3.68 -8.37 15.09
CA ILE A 17 -4.41 -9.25 14.18
C ILE A 17 -5.04 -10.49 14.85
N LEU A 18 -4.89 -10.66 16.18
CA LEU A 18 -5.39 -11.85 16.90
C LEU A 18 -6.88 -12.12 16.63
N GLU A 19 -7.69 -11.05 16.61
CA GLU A 19 -9.14 -11.18 16.36
C GLU A 19 -9.41 -11.74 14.96
N ILE A 20 -8.74 -11.19 13.94
CA ILE A 20 -8.94 -11.63 12.57
C ILE A 20 -8.28 -12.99 12.28
N MET A 21 -7.24 -13.38 13.00
CA MET A 21 -6.68 -14.74 12.92
C MET A 21 -7.71 -15.81 13.29
N VAL A 22 -8.59 -15.49 14.26
CA VAL A 22 -9.64 -16.40 14.72
C VAL A 22 -10.87 -16.35 13.81
N THR A 23 -11.31 -15.14 13.47
CA THR A 23 -12.56 -14.92 12.72
C THR A 23 -12.38 -15.03 11.20
N LYS A 24 -11.14 -14.88 10.71
CA LYS A 24 -10.79 -14.71 9.29
C LYS A 24 -11.63 -13.64 8.58
N THR A 25 -12.11 -12.65 9.32
CA THR A 25 -13.07 -11.66 8.80
C THR A 25 -12.67 -10.24 9.15
N ILE A 26 -12.75 -9.37 8.16
CA ILE A 26 -12.66 -7.90 8.31
C ILE A 26 -13.98 -7.30 7.87
N ASN A 27 -14.53 -6.39 8.69
CA ASN A 27 -15.72 -5.64 8.34
C ASN A 27 -15.33 -4.36 7.59
N LEU A 28 -15.85 -4.21 6.38
CA LEU A 28 -15.65 -3.03 5.56
C LEU A 28 -16.86 -2.11 5.64
N GLU A 29 -16.57 -0.81 5.72
CA GLU A 29 -17.54 0.27 5.68
C GLU A 29 -17.11 1.32 4.65
N GLY A 30 -18.00 2.17 4.23
CA GLY A 30 -17.71 3.33 3.40
C GLY A 30 -18.34 3.29 2.01
N VAL A 31 -17.61 3.77 1.00
CA VAL A 31 -18.15 4.04 -0.35
C VAL A 31 -18.06 2.87 -1.33
N LEU A 32 -17.28 1.84 -0.99
CA LEU A 32 -17.19 0.60 -1.77
C LEU A 32 -18.09 -0.48 -1.17
N GLU A 33 -17.82 -1.74 -1.53
CA GLU A 33 -18.54 -2.88 -0.98
C GLU A 33 -18.42 -2.89 0.56
N THR A 34 -19.55 -3.04 1.24
CA THR A 34 -19.63 -3.00 2.71
C THR A 34 -20.02 -4.35 3.28
N GLY A 35 -19.62 -4.61 4.52
CA GLY A 35 -19.93 -5.83 5.23
C GLY A 35 -18.69 -6.70 5.51
N PRO A 36 -18.91 -7.94 5.96
CA PRO A 36 -17.82 -8.85 6.29
C PRO A 36 -17.11 -9.39 5.02
N VAL A 37 -15.79 -9.28 5.00
CA VAL A 37 -14.93 -9.87 3.96
C VAL A 37 -14.07 -10.94 4.62
N THR A 38 -14.03 -12.13 4.02
CA THR A 38 -13.24 -13.26 4.50
C THR A 38 -11.84 -13.21 3.90
N ILE A 39 -10.82 -13.47 4.73
CA ILE A 39 -9.42 -13.63 4.35
C ILE A 39 -9.11 -15.13 4.42
N ASP A 40 -8.50 -15.67 3.36
CA ASP A 40 -8.26 -17.12 3.27
C ASP A 40 -7.22 -17.58 4.27
N GLU A 41 -6.06 -16.86 4.34
CA GLU A 41 -4.99 -17.17 5.27
C GLU A 41 -4.49 -15.92 6.00
N ILE A 42 -4.10 -16.10 7.27
CA ILE A 42 -3.54 -15.03 8.11
C ILE A 42 -2.40 -15.65 8.90
N THR A 43 -1.21 -15.07 8.76
CA THR A 43 0.00 -15.63 9.38
C THR A 43 0.97 -14.55 9.83
N SER A 44 1.89 -14.91 10.72
CA SER A 44 3.10 -14.15 11.03
C SER A 44 4.36 -14.91 10.61
N ASP A 45 4.22 -16.06 9.95
CA ASP A 45 5.35 -16.81 9.38
C ASP A 45 5.55 -16.40 7.91
N PRO A 46 6.68 -15.74 7.57
CA PRO A 46 6.94 -15.32 6.20
C PRO A 46 7.02 -16.51 5.21
N ARG A 47 7.40 -17.70 5.67
CA ARG A 47 7.47 -18.90 4.81
C ARG A 47 6.10 -19.31 4.30
N GLU A 48 5.09 -19.24 5.17
CA GLU A 48 3.72 -19.57 4.80
C GLU A 48 3.17 -18.55 3.81
N ALA A 49 3.41 -17.26 4.07
CA ALA A 49 2.94 -16.18 3.20
C ALA A 49 3.60 -16.24 1.81
N LEU A 50 4.91 -16.46 1.75
CA LEU A 50 5.66 -16.53 0.49
C LEU A 50 5.38 -17.83 -0.29
N ALA A 51 5.05 -18.91 0.38
CA ALA A 51 4.59 -20.14 -0.27
C ALA A 51 3.15 -20.03 -0.81
N PHE A 52 2.36 -19.06 -0.33
CA PHE A 52 0.98 -18.84 -0.75
C PHE A 52 0.89 -18.09 -2.08
N SER A 53 1.75 -17.12 -2.33
CA SER A 53 1.68 -16.26 -3.52
C SER A 53 3.02 -15.68 -3.92
N ASP A 54 3.28 -15.62 -5.23
CA ASP A 54 4.43 -14.91 -5.80
C ASP A 54 4.20 -13.40 -5.87
N LEU A 55 2.95 -12.92 -5.78
CA LEU A 55 2.62 -11.50 -5.73
C LEU A 55 2.47 -11.04 -4.28
N LEU A 56 3.34 -10.11 -3.89
CA LEU A 56 3.40 -9.54 -2.55
C LEU A 56 3.04 -8.05 -2.60
N LEU A 57 1.94 -7.66 -1.98
CA LEU A 57 1.56 -6.25 -1.85
C LEU A 57 2.06 -5.73 -0.50
N LEU A 58 3.08 -4.87 -0.51
CA LEU A 58 3.64 -4.25 0.68
C LEU A 58 2.92 -2.94 0.97
N ILE A 59 1.98 -2.96 1.93
CA ILE A 59 1.12 -1.84 2.29
C ILE A 59 1.42 -1.43 3.74
N VAL A 60 2.61 -0.89 3.95
CA VAL A 60 3.11 -0.50 5.27
C VAL A 60 3.76 0.88 5.21
N PRO A 61 3.89 1.59 6.35
CA PRO A 61 4.66 2.83 6.39
C PRO A 61 6.13 2.60 6.02
N ALA A 62 6.80 3.61 5.45
CA ALA A 62 8.18 3.50 4.97
C ALA A 62 9.18 2.98 6.03
N TYR A 63 9.00 3.34 7.30
CA TYR A 63 9.86 2.83 8.39
C TYR A 63 9.73 1.32 8.62
N ALA A 64 8.70 0.67 8.08
CA ALA A 64 8.49 -0.77 8.18
C ALA A 64 9.05 -1.54 6.97
N HIS A 65 9.51 -0.87 5.90
CA HIS A 65 10.09 -1.54 4.73
C HIS A 65 11.26 -2.43 5.13
N LYS A 66 12.22 -1.90 5.90
CA LYS A 66 13.38 -2.66 6.36
C LYS A 66 13.01 -3.86 7.24
N PRO A 67 12.18 -3.72 8.30
CA PRO A 67 11.71 -4.88 9.08
C PRO A 67 11.07 -5.98 8.23
N PHE A 68 10.20 -5.62 7.28
CA PHE A 68 9.60 -6.63 6.40
C PHE A 68 10.59 -7.23 5.40
N ALA A 69 11.57 -6.46 4.91
CA ALA A 69 12.63 -6.99 4.06
C ALA A 69 13.52 -7.98 4.83
N GLU A 70 13.83 -7.69 6.10
CA GLU A 70 14.59 -8.60 6.99
C GLU A 70 13.78 -9.86 7.32
N LEU A 71 12.47 -9.74 7.53
CA LEU A 71 11.58 -10.85 7.83
C LEU A 71 11.42 -11.79 6.62
N CYS A 72 11.15 -11.24 5.45
CA CYS A 72 10.86 -11.99 4.22
C CYS A 72 12.11 -12.39 3.44
N GLY A 73 13.17 -11.57 3.50
CA GLY A 73 14.37 -11.68 2.68
C GLY A 73 14.98 -13.08 2.60
N PRO A 74 15.16 -13.82 3.72
CA PRO A 74 15.72 -15.16 3.69
C PRO A 74 14.92 -16.19 2.86
N TYR A 75 13.67 -15.87 2.52
CA TYR A 75 12.75 -16.77 1.81
C TYR A 75 12.33 -16.23 0.44
N LEU A 76 12.73 -15.00 0.10
CA LEU A 76 12.47 -14.41 -1.22
C LEU A 76 13.24 -15.16 -2.31
N THR A 77 12.59 -15.36 -3.45
CA THR A 77 13.17 -15.92 -4.67
C THR A 77 12.98 -14.96 -5.85
N GLU A 78 13.58 -15.28 -6.99
CA GLU A 78 13.40 -14.50 -8.21
C GLU A 78 11.97 -14.55 -8.79
N ASP A 79 11.19 -15.55 -8.40
CA ASP A 79 9.79 -15.70 -8.81
C ASP A 79 8.85 -14.69 -8.11
N HIS A 80 9.26 -14.19 -6.94
CA HIS A 80 8.45 -13.24 -6.21
C HIS A 80 8.51 -11.83 -6.81
N THR A 81 7.36 -11.19 -6.84
CA THR A 81 7.19 -9.78 -7.21
C THR A 81 6.66 -9.00 -6.01
N VAL A 82 7.41 -8.01 -5.54
CA VAL A 82 6.97 -7.11 -4.46
C VAL A 82 6.47 -5.80 -5.05
N VAL A 83 5.26 -5.39 -4.67
CA VAL A 83 4.65 -4.12 -5.07
C VAL A 83 4.40 -3.26 -3.85
N ILE A 84 5.06 -2.12 -3.75
CA ILE A 84 4.99 -1.20 -2.61
C ILE A 84 3.90 -0.15 -2.85
N MET A 85 2.97 0.00 -1.91
CA MET A 85 1.78 0.85 -2.08
C MET A 85 1.52 1.76 -0.87
N PRO A 86 1.87 3.06 -0.94
CA PRO A 86 2.66 3.76 -1.96
C PRO A 86 4.16 3.54 -1.79
N GLY A 87 4.93 3.68 -2.88
CA GLY A 87 6.36 3.46 -2.87
C GLY A 87 7.18 4.68 -2.44
N THR A 88 7.03 5.78 -3.15
CA THR A 88 7.83 7.01 -2.93
C THR A 88 9.34 6.73 -2.90
N ILE A 89 9.84 6.07 -3.95
CA ILE A 89 11.23 5.58 -4.10
C ILE A 89 11.55 4.37 -3.19
N GLY A 90 10.57 3.81 -2.50
CA GLY A 90 10.73 2.63 -1.64
C GLY A 90 11.13 1.38 -2.40
N SER A 91 10.83 1.28 -3.70
CA SER A 91 11.25 0.16 -4.53
C SER A 91 12.78 0.05 -4.67
N LEU A 92 13.48 1.18 -4.73
CA LEU A 92 14.95 1.20 -4.73
C LEU A 92 15.52 0.72 -3.40
N GLU A 93 14.97 1.20 -2.27
CA GLU A 93 15.35 0.72 -0.94
C GLU A 93 15.11 -0.78 -0.81
N TRP A 94 13.91 -1.25 -1.16
CA TRP A 94 13.56 -2.66 -1.07
C TRP A 94 14.48 -3.54 -1.94
N ARG A 95 14.80 -3.09 -3.14
CA ARG A 95 15.73 -3.80 -4.04
C ARG A 95 17.11 -3.99 -3.42
N VAL A 96 17.63 -2.95 -2.77
CA VAL A 96 18.91 -3.02 -2.05
C VAL A 96 18.82 -4.01 -0.89
N LEU A 97 17.79 -3.88 -0.05
CA LEU A 97 17.59 -4.75 1.11
C LEU A 97 17.43 -6.22 0.70
N ALA A 98 16.61 -6.52 -0.31
CA ALA A 98 16.41 -7.88 -0.81
C ALA A 98 17.71 -8.50 -1.35
N SER A 99 18.59 -7.69 -1.95
CA SER A 99 19.88 -8.17 -2.45
C SER A 99 20.82 -8.64 -1.33
N GLU A 100 20.70 -8.11 -0.12
CA GLU A 100 21.49 -8.55 1.05
C GLU A 100 21.17 -10.01 1.43
N PHE A 101 20.00 -10.51 1.05
CA PHE A 101 19.55 -11.90 1.26
C PHE A 101 19.70 -12.79 0.02
N GLY A 102 20.31 -12.27 -1.04
CA GLY A 102 20.59 -13.06 -2.25
C GLY A 102 19.51 -12.99 -3.35
N ALA A 103 18.42 -12.26 -3.13
CA ALA A 103 17.35 -12.06 -4.13
C ALA A 103 17.72 -10.94 -5.13
N PHE A 104 18.83 -11.13 -5.86
CA PHE A 104 19.41 -10.11 -6.74
C PHE A 104 18.57 -9.78 -7.98
N ASN A 105 17.76 -10.72 -8.48
CA ASN A 105 17.04 -10.57 -9.75
C ASN A 105 15.52 -10.50 -9.58
N MET A 106 15.03 -10.43 -8.35
CA MET A 106 13.59 -10.31 -8.12
C MET A 106 13.01 -9.03 -8.71
N THR A 107 11.75 -9.07 -9.08
CA THR A 107 11.01 -7.90 -9.56
C THR A 107 10.45 -7.11 -8.38
N VAL A 108 10.71 -5.80 -8.36
CA VAL A 108 10.12 -4.87 -7.38
C VAL A 108 9.41 -3.75 -8.11
N ALA A 109 8.19 -3.48 -7.72
CA ALA A 109 7.41 -2.38 -8.25
C ALA A 109 6.97 -1.43 -7.13
N GLU A 110 6.61 -0.22 -7.49
CA GLU A 110 5.96 0.71 -6.60
C GLU A 110 4.84 1.46 -7.31
N VAL A 111 3.90 1.97 -6.54
CA VAL A 111 2.86 2.87 -7.04
C VAL A 111 3.02 4.26 -6.45
N ASP A 112 2.61 5.27 -7.22
CA ASP A 112 2.77 6.70 -6.91
C ASP A 112 1.88 7.17 -5.74
N THR A 113 0.79 6.44 -5.45
CA THR A 113 -0.11 6.74 -4.33
C THR A 113 -0.76 5.48 -3.78
N ALA A 114 -1.42 5.57 -2.62
CA ALA A 114 -2.23 4.48 -2.10
C ALA A 114 -3.49 4.29 -2.96
N PRO A 115 -3.88 3.05 -3.30
CA PRO A 115 -5.05 2.81 -4.14
C PRO A 115 -6.37 3.19 -3.47
N TYR A 116 -6.41 3.22 -2.14
CA TYR A 116 -7.61 3.54 -1.36
C TYR A 116 -7.33 4.60 -0.30
N VAL A 117 -8.30 5.49 -0.11
CA VAL A 117 -8.35 6.39 1.05
C VAL A 117 -9.13 5.67 2.13
N CYS A 118 -8.42 5.05 3.07
CA CYS A 118 -9.04 4.20 4.08
C CYS A 118 -8.40 4.38 5.47
N ARG A 119 -9.12 3.92 6.49
CA ARG A 119 -8.63 3.86 7.86
C ARG A 119 -9.10 2.61 8.57
N LYS A 120 -8.21 2.04 9.36
CA LYS A 120 -8.53 1.00 10.35
C LYS A 120 -9.33 1.67 11.49
N THR A 121 -10.54 1.19 11.74
CA THR A 121 -11.42 1.70 12.81
C THR A 121 -11.38 0.81 14.05
N SER A 122 -11.05 -0.48 13.89
CA SER A 122 -10.75 -1.44 14.96
C SER A 122 -9.78 -2.49 14.45
N ASN A 123 -9.46 -3.49 15.25
CA ASN A 123 -8.59 -4.59 14.82
C ASN A 123 -9.19 -5.45 13.69
N SER A 124 -10.51 -5.44 13.56
CA SER A 124 -11.25 -6.23 12.57
C SER A 124 -12.14 -5.37 11.65
N SER A 125 -11.96 -4.05 11.61
CA SER A 125 -12.81 -3.16 10.81
C SER A 125 -12.01 -2.04 10.14
N ALA A 126 -12.43 -1.68 8.93
CA ALA A 126 -11.87 -0.56 8.19
C ALA A 126 -12.97 0.20 7.44
N ILE A 127 -12.79 1.52 7.32
CA ILE A 127 -13.64 2.38 6.51
C ILE A 127 -12.89 2.85 5.27
N ILE A 128 -13.54 2.79 4.10
CA ILE A 128 -13.00 3.24 2.82
C ILE A 128 -13.79 4.47 2.38
N TRP A 129 -13.12 5.60 2.24
CA TRP A 129 -13.72 6.87 1.83
C TRP A 129 -13.60 7.15 0.35
N GLY A 130 -12.67 6.49 -0.35
CA GLY A 130 -12.47 6.69 -1.77
C GLY A 130 -11.49 5.70 -2.37
N GLU A 131 -11.59 5.56 -3.68
CA GLU A 131 -10.70 4.78 -4.52
C GLU A 131 -9.99 5.71 -5.51
N VAL A 132 -8.73 5.44 -5.78
CA VAL A 132 -7.95 6.17 -6.78
C VAL A 132 -8.19 5.55 -8.14
N ALA A 133 -8.78 6.32 -9.06
CA ALA A 133 -9.16 5.83 -10.38
C ALA A 133 -7.98 5.49 -11.30
N ASN A 134 -6.88 6.24 -11.19
CA ASN A 134 -5.68 6.06 -12.01
C ASN A 134 -4.47 5.92 -11.08
N LEU A 135 -3.91 4.73 -11.05
CA LEU A 135 -2.74 4.40 -10.24
C LEU A 135 -1.51 4.31 -11.15
N GLY A 136 -0.51 5.13 -10.89
CA GLY A 136 0.75 5.07 -11.63
C GLY A 136 1.70 4.07 -10.98
N MET A 137 2.38 3.24 -11.78
CA MET A 137 3.37 2.30 -11.28
C MET A 137 4.72 2.43 -11.98
N GLY A 138 5.80 2.15 -11.25
CA GLY A 138 7.16 1.99 -11.77
C GLY A 138 7.74 0.65 -11.34
N VAL A 139 8.58 0.05 -12.17
CA VAL A 139 9.08 -1.32 -11.98
C VAL A 139 10.61 -1.37 -12.09
N ILE A 140 11.23 -2.23 -11.28
CA ILE A 140 12.65 -2.58 -11.32
C ILE A 140 12.79 -4.10 -11.47
N PRO A 141 13.42 -4.61 -12.53
CA PRO A 141 13.90 -3.87 -13.70
C PRO A 141 12.74 -3.39 -14.59
N SER A 142 12.92 -2.28 -15.31
CA SER A 142 11.87 -1.73 -16.19
C SER A 142 11.49 -2.64 -17.35
N SER A 143 12.30 -3.66 -17.69
CA SER A 143 11.95 -4.72 -18.63
C SER A 143 10.70 -5.50 -18.22
N ASP A 144 10.40 -5.58 -16.94
CA ASP A 144 9.31 -6.38 -16.39
C ASP A 144 8.00 -5.58 -16.25
N THR A 145 7.99 -4.33 -16.69
CA THR A 145 6.85 -3.41 -16.58
C THR A 145 5.55 -4.01 -17.14
N SER A 146 5.61 -4.64 -18.34
CA SER A 146 4.42 -5.24 -18.94
C SER A 146 3.92 -6.43 -18.12
N PHE A 147 4.81 -7.27 -17.63
CA PHE A 147 4.48 -8.42 -16.79
C PHE A 147 3.77 -7.99 -15.50
N VAL A 148 4.33 -7.01 -14.78
CA VAL A 148 3.74 -6.51 -13.53
C VAL A 148 2.41 -5.81 -13.79
N LYS A 149 2.30 -5.06 -14.89
CA LYS A 149 1.04 -4.41 -15.29
C LYS A 149 -0.07 -5.44 -15.52
N ASP A 150 0.21 -6.50 -16.27
CA ASP A 150 -0.76 -7.55 -16.56
C ASP A 150 -1.21 -8.28 -15.28
N MET A 151 -0.29 -8.43 -14.31
CA MET A 151 -0.56 -9.02 -12.99
C MET A 151 -1.46 -8.11 -12.13
N LEU A 152 -1.24 -6.79 -12.15
CA LEU A 152 -1.97 -5.84 -11.31
C LEU A 152 -3.27 -5.32 -11.94
N GLN A 153 -3.41 -5.36 -13.26
CA GLN A 153 -4.58 -4.82 -13.96
C GLN A 153 -5.93 -5.44 -13.54
N PRO A 154 -6.02 -6.73 -13.21
CA PRO A 154 -7.26 -7.30 -12.67
C PRO A 154 -7.64 -6.75 -11.29
N LEU A 155 -6.65 -6.31 -10.49
CA LEU A 155 -6.86 -5.73 -9.17
C LEU A 155 -7.10 -4.22 -9.25
N PHE A 156 -6.42 -3.55 -10.17
CA PHE A 156 -6.44 -2.10 -10.36
C PHE A 156 -6.63 -1.77 -11.85
N PRO A 157 -7.86 -1.80 -12.38
CA PRO A 157 -8.12 -1.65 -13.82
C PRO A 157 -7.58 -0.35 -14.44
N GLY A 158 -7.46 0.72 -13.63
CA GLY A 158 -6.93 2.02 -14.03
C GLY A 158 -5.40 2.15 -13.93
N ILE A 159 -4.66 1.04 -13.70
CA ILE A 159 -3.21 1.12 -13.53
C ILE A 159 -2.49 1.52 -14.82
N THR A 160 -1.59 2.48 -14.72
CA THR A 160 -0.74 2.97 -15.82
C THR A 160 0.72 2.84 -15.44
N ALA A 161 1.59 2.68 -16.43
CA ALA A 161 3.01 2.51 -16.18
C ALA A 161 3.79 3.80 -16.49
N TYR A 162 4.68 4.18 -15.56
CA TYR A 162 5.79 5.10 -15.81
C TYR A 162 6.92 4.40 -16.58
N SER A 163 7.89 5.13 -17.07
CA SER A 163 9.04 4.56 -17.75
C SER A 163 9.93 3.69 -16.85
N ASP A 164 10.00 4.06 -15.57
CA ASP A 164 10.73 3.36 -14.53
C ASP A 164 10.23 3.73 -13.12
N SER A 165 10.83 3.12 -12.10
CA SER A 165 10.46 3.38 -10.69
C SER A 165 10.88 4.76 -10.20
N LEU A 166 11.93 5.36 -10.78
CA LEU A 166 12.37 6.69 -10.39
C LEU A 166 11.37 7.75 -10.85
N GLU A 167 10.88 7.64 -12.09
CA GLU A 167 9.81 8.52 -12.58
C GLU A 167 8.55 8.36 -11.72
N CYS A 168 8.16 7.12 -11.37
CA CYS A 168 7.03 6.86 -10.49
C CYS A 168 7.20 7.55 -9.12
N GLY A 169 8.32 7.28 -8.44
CA GLY A 169 8.59 7.83 -7.11
C GLY A 169 8.67 9.36 -7.06
N LEU A 170 9.24 9.98 -8.10
CA LEU A 170 9.31 11.45 -8.23
C LEU A 170 7.97 12.08 -8.64
N SER A 171 7.07 11.31 -9.22
CA SER A 171 5.70 11.76 -9.56
C SER A 171 4.73 11.68 -8.38
N ALA A 172 5.14 11.04 -7.27
CA ALA A 172 4.32 10.91 -6.08
C ALA A 172 4.00 12.28 -5.45
N MET A 173 2.72 12.58 -5.30
CA MET A 173 2.26 13.86 -4.72
C MET A 173 2.40 13.93 -3.19
N ASN A 174 2.41 12.78 -2.52
CA ASN A 174 2.40 12.70 -1.06
C ASN A 174 3.55 13.46 -0.38
N PRO A 175 4.83 13.32 -0.82
CA PRO A 175 5.96 14.05 -0.21
C PRO A 175 5.88 15.56 -0.37
N ILE A 176 5.12 16.05 -1.36
CA ILE A 176 4.96 17.47 -1.63
C ILE A 176 3.81 18.05 -0.81
N VAL A 177 2.66 17.41 -0.85
CA VAL A 177 1.41 17.92 -0.29
C VAL A 177 1.32 17.71 1.22
N HIS A 178 1.71 16.54 1.72
CA HIS A 178 1.57 16.21 3.14
C HIS A 178 2.44 17.08 4.05
N PRO A 179 3.76 17.26 3.82
CA PRO A 179 4.57 18.09 4.70
C PRO A 179 4.09 19.55 4.75
N ALA A 180 3.75 20.12 3.59
CA ALA A 180 3.23 21.49 3.53
C ALA A 180 1.88 21.60 4.25
N GLY A 181 0.96 20.66 4.01
CA GLY A 181 -0.35 20.61 4.65
C GLY A 181 -0.25 20.48 6.17
N VAL A 182 0.61 19.59 6.65
CA VAL A 182 0.80 19.36 8.10
C VAL A 182 1.47 20.57 8.76
N LEU A 183 2.53 21.12 8.18
CA LEU A 183 3.23 22.27 8.75
C LEU A 183 2.34 23.51 8.85
N MET A 184 1.59 23.81 7.79
CA MET A 184 0.70 24.98 7.78
C MET A 184 -0.53 24.84 8.68
N ASN A 185 -0.88 23.63 9.06
CA ASN A 185 -2.04 23.32 9.90
C ASN A 185 -1.66 22.60 11.21
N ALA A 186 -0.40 22.64 11.62
CA ALA A 186 0.11 21.86 12.75
C ALA A 186 -0.73 22.01 14.03
N GLY A 187 -1.05 23.24 14.42
CA GLY A 187 -1.88 23.49 15.61
C GLY A 187 -3.31 22.96 15.49
N ARG A 188 -3.87 22.99 14.26
CA ARG A 188 -5.21 22.45 14.02
C ARG A 188 -5.23 20.94 13.98
N VAL A 189 -4.21 20.31 13.39
CA VAL A 189 -4.02 18.85 13.38
C VAL A 189 -3.86 18.33 14.80
N GLU A 190 -3.04 18.99 15.64
CA GLU A 190 -2.84 18.63 17.02
C GLU A 190 -4.13 18.76 17.84
N TYR A 191 -4.87 19.85 17.67
CA TYR A 191 -6.09 20.13 18.44
C TYR A 191 -7.28 19.26 18.05
N SER A 192 -7.43 18.91 16.75
CA SER A 192 -8.58 18.16 16.23
C SER A 192 -8.53 16.65 16.50
N ARG A 193 -7.43 16.13 17.02
CA ARG A 193 -7.24 14.68 17.27
C ARG A 193 -7.52 13.78 16.07
N GLY A 194 -7.30 14.28 14.86
CA GLY A 194 -7.50 13.54 13.62
C GLY A 194 -8.88 13.70 12.95
N GLU A 195 -9.74 14.56 13.47
CA GLU A 195 -11.04 14.89 12.84
C GLU A 195 -10.92 15.96 11.75
N PHE A 196 -9.72 16.44 11.48
CA PHE A 196 -9.47 17.51 10.52
C PHE A 196 -9.07 16.97 9.14
N TYR A 197 -9.89 17.26 8.15
CA TYR A 197 -9.63 16.95 6.74
C TYR A 197 -8.77 18.03 6.11
N PHE A 198 -7.45 17.91 6.21
CA PHE A 198 -6.55 18.96 5.78
C PHE A 198 -6.57 19.19 4.26
N TYR A 199 -6.92 18.20 3.44
CA TYR A 199 -7.11 18.39 2.00
C TYR A 199 -8.28 19.29 1.67
N GLU A 200 -9.41 19.13 2.34
CA GLU A 200 -10.61 19.93 2.10
C GLU A 200 -10.57 21.26 2.86
N GLU A 201 -10.07 21.25 4.08
CA GLU A 201 -10.18 22.36 5.01
C GLU A 201 -8.87 23.15 5.20
N GLY A 202 -7.71 22.54 4.91
CA GLY A 202 -6.40 23.08 5.21
C GLY A 202 -5.55 23.49 3.99
N VAL A 203 -5.78 22.87 2.84
CA VAL A 203 -5.00 23.12 1.62
C VAL A 203 -5.87 23.77 0.52
N SER A 204 -7.19 23.63 0.58
CA SER A 204 -8.08 24.21 -0.41
C SER A 204 -8.10 25.75 -0.28
N ILE A 205 -7.58 26.42 -1.28
CA ILE A 205 -7.83 27.85 -1.48
C ILE A 205 -9.26 27.95 -2.00
N PRO A 206 -10.16 28.68 -1.30
CA PRO A 206 -11.53 28.83 -1.78
C PRO A 206 -11.54 29.35 -3.24
N GLY A 207 -12.11 28.56 -4.15
CA GLY A 207 -12.31 28.90 -5.56
C GLY A 207 -11.37 28.24 -6.57
N ARG A 208 -10.42 27.35 -6.20
CA ARG A 208 -9.52 26.70 -7.16
C ARG A 208 -9.49 25.17 -7.18
N LEU A 209 -10.09 24.51 -6.23
CA LEU A 209 -10.28 23.04 -6.30
C LEU A 209 -11.77 22.79 -6.30
N GLN A 210 -12.33 22.45 -7.46
CA GLN A 210 -13.64 21.79 -7.48
C GLN A 210 -13.50 20.45 -6.76
N PRO A 211 -14.40 20.12 -5.81
CA PRO A 211 -14.42 18.80 -5.24
C PRO A 211 -14.57 17.80 -6.38
N CYS A 212 -13.75 16.75 -6.37
CA CYS A 212 -13.95 15.60 -7.23
C CYS A 212 -15.42 15.16 -7.02
N ALA A 213 -16.21 15.27 -8.06
CA ALA A 213 -17.62 14.99 -8.00
C ALA A 213 -17.84 13.57 -7.45
N ARG A 214 -18.58 13.48 -6.35
CA ARG A 214 -19.15 12.24 -5.89
C ARG A 214 -20.12 11.76 -7.00
N THR A 215 -19.72 10.79 -7.75
CA THR A 215 -20.62 9.97 -8.58
C THR A 215 -20.40 8.51 -8.21
#